data_7a8b94eeef92dccf99b7f7668670d48b
#
_entry.id   7a8b94eeef92dccf99b7f7668670d48b
#
_cell.length_a   1.000
_cell.length_b   1.000
_cell.length_c   1.000
_cell.angle_alpha   90.00
_cell.angle_beta   90.00
_cell.angle_gamma   90.00
#
_symmetry.space_group_name_H-M   'P 1'
#
loop_
_entity.id
_entity.type
_entity.pdbx_description
1 polymer ?
#
loop_
_entity_poly.entity_id
_entity_poly.type
_entity_poly.pdbx_seq_one_letter_code
_entity_poly.pdbx_strand_id
1 'polypeptide(L)'
;MTRWNQDIPRWPTGLRDDTPLPYSTWRVLDLVDGRRTLAQLSRELDLSQEEVEQALEQAQNWTSRALRREQVVTDALLDHVTQALVSVIGPIGEFMVDDALDAVGEQATLSALLATIAPELDEAHLHQFVRQLRTRGLA
;
A
#
# COMPACT_ATOMS: atom_id res chain seq x y z
N MET A 1 1.01 -23.89 6.99
CA MET A 1 2.41 -23.51 7.11
C MET A 1 2.50 -21.99 7.04
N THR A 2 3.01 -21.37 8.06
CA THR A 2 3.07 -19.91 8.11
C THR A 2 4.27 -19.40 7.32
N ARG A 3 4.17 -18.16 6.84
CA ARG A 3 5.23 -17.50 6.10
C ARG A 3 6.51 -17.34 6.91
N TRP A 4 6.33 -17.17 8.21
CA TRP A 4 7.42 -16.92 9.15
C TRP A 4 7.97 -18.19 9.77
N ASN A 5 7.21 -19.26 9.67
CA ASN A 5 7.60 -20.61 10.05
C ASN A 5 8.33 -20.61 11.41
N GLN A 6 9.34 -21.42 11.60
CA GLN A 6 10.21 -21.35 12.77
C GLN A 6 11.23 -20.22 12.66
N ASP A 7 11.03 -19.37 11.71
CA ASP A 7 12.01 -18.41 11.29
C ASP A 7 12.11 -17.23 12.22
N ILE A 8 13.21 -16.57 12.11
CA ILE A 8 13.46 -15.29 12.75
C ILE A 8 12.86 -14.23 11.83
N PRO A 9 11.78 -13.55 12.25
CA PRO A 9 11.18 -12.50 11.43
C PRO A 9 12.15 -11.36 11.17
N ARG A 10 11.98 -10.70 10.03
CA ARG A 10 12.75 -9.53 9.65
C ARG A 10 11.80 -8.46 9.15
N TRP A 11 12.27 -7.23 9.19
CA TRP A 11 11.51 -6.12 8.62
C TRP A 11 11.26 -6.36 7.13
N PRO A 12 10.04 -6.02 6.65
CA PRO A 12 9.77 -6.06 5.20
C PRO A 12 10.75 -5.18 4.43
N THR A 13 11.14 -5.63 3.26
CA THR A 13 12.00 -4.84 2.38
C THR A 13 11.31 -3.53 2.02
N GLY A 14 12.00 -2.42 2.22
CA GLY A 14 11.47 -1.10 1.94
C GLY A 14 10.80 -0.42 3.13
N LEU A 15 10.65 -1.10 4.27
CA LEU A 15 10.13 -0.47 5.49
C LEU A 15 11.16 0.53 6.02
N ARG A 16 10.67 1.72 6.40
CA ARG A 16 11.50 2.78 6.99
C ARG A 16 10.91 3.21 8.33
N ASP A 17 11.71 3.86 9.14
CA ASP A 17 11.30 4.33 10.47
C ASP A 17 10.10 5.27 10.43
N ASP A 18 9.94 6.00 9.32
CA ASP A 18 8.86 6.96 9.14
C ASP A 18 7.64 6.39 8.39
N THR A 19 7.63 5.10 8.10
CA THR A 19 6.49 4.46 7.45
C THR A 19 5.25 4.55 8.34
N PRO A 20 4.12 5.08 7.84
CA PRO A 20 2.93 5.26 8.66
C PRO A 20 2.20 3.94 8.91
N LEU A 21 2.45 3.34 10.06
CA LEU A 21 1.82 2.10 10.50
C LEU A 21 1.10 2.33 11.83
N PRO A 22 0.08 1.53 12.15
CA PRO A 22 -0.54 1.59 13.47
C PRO A 22 0.46 1.32 14.58
N TYR A 23 0.27 1.96 15.74
CA TYR A 23 1.16 1.79 16.87
C TYR A 23 1.32 0.32 17.31
N SER A 24 0.23 -0.43 17.28
CA SER A 24 0.25 -1.86 17.60
C SER A 24 1.19 -2.65 16.68
N THR A 25 1.25 -2.28 15.41
CA THR A 25 2.16 -2.89 14.45
C THR A 25 3.61 -2.50 14.73
N TRP A 26 3.85 -1.24 15.02
CA TRP A 26 5.19 -0.76 15.38
C TRP A 26 5.73 -1.39 16.66
N ARG A 27 4.88 -1.67 17.64
CA ARG A 27 5.28 -2.38 18.85
C ARG A 27 5.91 -3.73 18.52
N VAL A 28 5.36 -4.45 17.56
CA VAL A 28 5.92 -5.72 17.11
C VAL A 28 7.24 -5.48 16.36
N LEU A 29 7.25 -4.54 15.44
CA LEU A 29 8.43 -4.26 14.60
C LEU A 29 9.63 -3.78 15.41
N ASP A 30 9.42 -3.04 16.48
CA ASP A 30 10.49 -2.55 17.34
C ASP A 30 11.31 -3.70 17.97
N LEU A 31 10.70 -4.85 18.16
CA LEU A 31 11.36 -6.03 18.69
C LEU A 31 11.88 -6.98 17.61
N VAL A 32 11.55 -6.73 16.34
CA VAL A 32 12.04 -7.53 15.22
C VAL A 32 13.45 -7.06 14.88
N ASP A 33 14.45 -7.84 15.31
CA ASP A 33 15.87 -7.49 15.18
C ASP A 33 16.67 -8.49 14.34
N GLY A 34 16.01 -9.47 13.73
CA GLY A 34 16.67 -10.52 12.98
C GLY A 34 17.30 -11.60 13.85
N ARG A 35 17.04 -11.58 15.16
CA ARG A 35 17.56 -12.57 16.12
C ARG A 35 16.46 -13.23 16.94
N ARG A 36 15.41 -12.48 17.31
CA ARG A 36 14.29 -13.03 18.06
C ARG A 36 13.44 -13.91 17.18
N THR A 37 13.07 -15.08 17.71
CA THR A 37 12.13 -15.98 17.03
C THR A 37 10.70 -15.49 17.23
N LEU A 38 9.78 -16.03 16.47
CA LEU A 38 8.37 -15.74 16.60
C LEU A 38 7.86 -16.05 18.02
N ALA A 39 8.32 -17.17 18.60
CA ALA A 39 7.95 -17.54 19.96
C ALA A 39 8.46 -16.55 21.00
N GLN A 40 9.67 -16.02 20.81
CA GLN A 40 10.23 -15.01 21.70
C GLN A 40 9.47 -13.70 21.61
N LEU A 41 9.10 -13.27 20.40
CA LEU A 41 8.30 -12.07 20.19
C LEU A 41 6.93 -12.22 20.87
N SER A 42 6.31 -13.37 20.71
CA SER A 42 5.01 -13.68 21.32
C SER A 42 5.08 -13.52 22.84
N ARG A 43 6.11 -14.05 23.47
CA ARG A 43 6.27 -13.97 24.93
C ARG A 43 6.58 -12.55 25.42
N GLU A 44 7.45 -11.84 24.73
CA GLU A 44 7.85 -10.49 25.14
C GLU A 44 6.74 -9.47 24.97
N LEU A 45 5.87 -9.68 23.96
CA LEU A 45 4.76 -8.78 23.68
C LEU A 45 3.46 -9.19 24.37
N ASP A 46 3.44 -10.35 25.01
CA ASP A 46 2.22 -10.95 25.59
C ASP A 46 1.11 -11.07 24.54
N LEU A 47 1.48 -11.50 23.34
CA LEU A 47 0.58 -11.75 22.22
C LEU A 47 0.71 -13.20 21.79
N SER A 48 -0.33 -13.73 21.12
CA SER A 48 -0.22 -15.04 20.48
C SER A 48 0.74 -14.96 19.28
N GLN A 49 1.29 -16.09 18.87
CA GLN A 49 2.12 -16.14 17.67
C GLN A 49 1.33 -15.70 16.44
N GLU A 50 0.05 -16.07 16.38
CA GLU A 50 -0.83 -15.67 15.29
C GLU A 50 -1.01 -14.15 15.24
N GLU A 51 -1.16 -13.49 16.37
CA GLU A 51 -1.26 -12.03 16.44
C GLU A 51 0.02 -11.36 15.97
N VAL A 52 1.18 -11.90 16.32
CA VAL A 52 2.47 -11.40 15.85
C VAL A 52 2.59 -11.57 14.34
N GLU A 53 2.21 -12.73 13.80
CA GLU A 53 2.22 -12.99 12.36
C GLU A 53 1.31 -12.03 11.61
N GLN A 54 0.11 -11.76 12.13
CA GLN A 54 -0.81 -10.81 11.53
C GLN A 54 -0.23 -9.41 11.47
N ALA A 55 0.44 -8.97 12.52
CA ALA A 55 1.09 -7.67 12.55
C ALA A 55 2.20 -7.57 11.49
N LEU A 56 2.99 -8.63 11.34
CA LEU A 56 4.06 -8.68 10.34
C LEU A 56 3.49 -8.68 8.91
N GLU A 57 2.42 -9.41 8.66
CA GLU A 57 1.74 -9.40 7.35
C GLU A 57 1.16 -8.04 7.04
N GLN A 58 0.56 -7.39 8.02
CA GLN A 58 0.02 -6.04 7.87
C GLN A 58 1.13 -5.05 7.49
N ALA A 59 2.26 -5.12 8.18
CA ALA A 59 3.42 -4.27 7.88
C ALA A 59 3.92 -4.49 6.46
N GLN A 60 3.98 -5.73 6.01
CA GLN A 60 4.42 -6.08 4.67
C GLN A 60 3.45 -5.55 3.61
N ASN A 61 2.15 -5.70 3.82
CA ASN A 61 1.14 -5.20 2.90
C ASN A 61 1.20 -3.69 2.77
N TRP A 62 1.34 -2.98 3.89
CA TRP A 62 1.47 -1.52 3.89
C TRP A 62 2.73 -1.07 3.15
N THR A 63 3.86 -1.73 3.42
CA THR A 63 5.14 -1.41 2.78
C THR A 63 5.05 -1.63 1.27
N SER A 64 4.45 -2.74 0.83
CA SER A 64 4.28 -3.04 -0.60
C SER A 64 3.42 -1.99 -1.29
N ARG A 65 2.34 -1.54 -0.65
CA ARG A 65 1.49 -0.47 -1.20
C ARG A 65 2.24 0.85 -1.31
N ALA A 66 3.01 1.20 -0.27
CA ALA A 66 3.81 2.43 -0.29
C ALA A 66 4.84 2.41 -1.40
N LEU A 67 5.53 1.28 -1.61
CA LEU A 67 6.49 1.13 -2.69
C LEU A 67 5.84 1.27 -4.06
N ARG A 68 4.65 0.69 -4.26
CA ARG A 68 3.92 0.82 -5.53
C ARG A 68 3.56 2.27 -5.83
N ARG A 69 3.17 3.03 -4.80
CA ARG A 69 2.82 4.45 -4.97
C ARG A 69 4.00 5.31 -5.36
N GLU A 70 5.21 4.94 -4.94
CA GLU A 70 6.43 5.67 -5.24
C GLU A 70 7.07 5.25 -6.56
N GLN A 71 6.61 4.16 -7.16
CA GLN A 71 7.12 3.72 -8.45
C GLN A 71 6.59 4.58 -9.58
N VAL A 72 7.41 4.74 -10.62
CA VAL A 72 6.98 5.37 -11.86
C VAL A 72 5.85 4.54 -12.48
N VAL A 73 4.81 5.23 -12.94
CA VAL A 73 3.63 4.59 -13.52
C VAL A 73 4.02 3.85 -14.79
N THR A 74 3.68 2.57 -14.87
CA THR A 74 3.82 1.76 -16.09
C THR A 74 2.54 1.81 -16.90
N ASP A 75 2.60 1.38 -18.15
CA ASP A 75 1.39 1.29 -19.00
C ASP A 75 0.33 0.39 -18.37
N ALA A 76 0.74 -0.70 -17.74
CA ALA A 76 -0.19 -1.60 -17.06
C ALA A 76 -0.89 -0.93 -15.87
N LEU A 77 -0.13 -0.18 -15.04
CA LEU A 77 -0.71 0.57 -13.93
C LEU A 77 -1.66 1.66 -14.43
N LEU A 78 -1.26 2.33 -15.50
CA LEU A 78 -2.07 3.38 -16.12
C LEU A 78 -3.41 2.82 -16.61
N ASP A 79 -3.38 1.65 -17.24
CA ASP A 79 -4.60 0.97 -17.70
C ASP A 79 -5.53 0.65 -16.52
N HIS A 80 -4.99 0.16 -15.42
CA HIS A 80 -5.77 -0.13 -14.21
C HIS A 80 -6.40 1.13 -13.63
N VAL A 81 -5.64 2.21 -13.54
CA VAL A 81 -6.16 3.49 -13.05
C VAL A 81 -7.25 4.02 -13.97
N THR A 82 -7.03 3.96 -15.26
CA THR A 82 -8.00 4.40 -16.27
C THR A 82 -9.29 3.59 -16.17
N GLN A 83 -9.20 2.26 -16.11
CA GLN A 83 -10.37 1.39 -15.98
C GLN A 83 -11.14 1.66 -14.69
N ALA A 84 -10.44 1.87 -13.58
CA ALA A 84 -11.06 2.20 -12.31
C ALA A 84 -11.83 3.52 -12.40
N LEU A 85 -11.22 4.53 -12.99
CA LEU A 85 -11.84 5.85 -13.12
C LEU A 85 -13.03 5.82 -14.09
N VAL A 86 -12.89 5.14 -15.22
CA VAL A 86 -13.98 4.97 -16.19
C VAL A 86 -15.17 4.23 -15.57
N SER A 87 -14.94 3.26 -14.72
CA SER A 87 -16.02 2.55 -14.03
C SER A 87 -16.81 3.45 -13.07
N VAL A 88 -16.20 4.55 -12.61
CA VAL A 88 -16.83 5.50 -11.68
C VAL A 88 -17.52 6.66 -12.40
N ILE A 89 -16.84 7.29 -13.36
CA ILE A 89 -17.32 8.51 -14.01
C ILE A 89 -17.59 8.37 -15.51
N GLY A 90 -17.38 7.19 -16.07
CA GLY A 90 -17.61 6.93 -17.48
C GLY A 90 -16.43 7.31 -18.38
N PRO A 91 -16.65 7.38 -19.72
CA PRO A 91 -15.56 7.56 -20.69
C PRO A 91 -14.71 8.82 -20.49
N ILE A 92 -15.24 9.85 -19.86
CA ILE A 92 -14.48 11.07 -19.55
C ILE A 92 -13.27 10.78 -18.65
N GLY A 93 -13.27 9.65 -17.94
CA GLY A 93 -12.15 9.22 -17.12
C GLY A 93 -10.83 9.06 -17.88
N GLU A 94 -10.91 8.63 -19.15
CA GLU A 94 -9.72 8.51 -20.00
C GLU A 94 -9.05 9.87 -20.21
N PHE A 95 -9.84 10.89 -20.47
CA PHE A 95 -9.33 12.25 -20.66
C PHE A 95 -8.73 12.82 -19.38
N MET A 96 -9.35 12.54 -18.24
CA MET A 96 -8.84 12.99 -16.96
C MET A 96 -7.48 12.37 -16.65
N VAL A 97 -7.29 11.10 -16.96
CA VAL A 97 -5.99 10.43 -16.77
C VAL A 97 -4.94 11.02 -17.72
N ASP A 98 -5.29 11.23 -18.98
CA ASP A 98 -4.37 11.82 -19.95
C ASP A 98 -3.96 13.23 -19.54
N ASP A 99 -4.90 14.05 -19.11
CA ASP A 99 -4.60 15.41 -18.62
C ASP A 99 -3.72 15.39 -17.39
N ALA A 100 -3.97 14.46 -16.47
CA ALA A 100 -3.17 14.32 -15.27
C ALA A 100 -1.73 13.89 -15.58
N LEU A 101 -1.55 12.98 -16.54
CA LEU A 101 -0.23 12.57 -17.00
C LEU A 101 0.53 13.74 -17.61
N ASP A 102 -0.12 14.54 -18.44
CA ASP A 102 0.51 15.71 -19.02
C ASP A 102 0.94 16.71 -17.95
N ALA A 103 0.14 16.86 -16.91
CA ALA A 103 0.45 17.76 -15.80
C ALA A 103 1.61 17.28 -14.93
N VAL A 104 1.72 15.97 -14.71
CA VAL A 104 2.75 15.39 -13.82
C VAL A 104 4.06 15.14 -14.56
N GLY A 105 4.02 14.81 -15.85
CA GLY A 105 5.20 14.60 -16.67
C GLY A 105 5.64 13.14 -16.80
N GLU A 106 6.78 12.92 -17.46
CA GLU A 106 7.25 11.60 -17.87
C GLU A 106 7.60 10.66 -16.71
N GLN A 107 7.99 11.21 -15.56
CA GLN A 107 8.35 10.41 -14.40
C GLN A 107 7.23 10.43 -13.35
N ALA A 108 6.00 10.41 -13.81
CA ALA A 108 4.85 10.38 -12.93
C ALA A 108 4.86 9.13 -12.04
N THR A 109 4.72 9.35 -10.74
CA THR A 109 4.46 8.26 -9.80
C THR A 109 2.97 8.05 -9.67
N LEU A 110 2.57 6.86 -9.23
CA LEU A 110 1.15 6.59 -8.97
C LEU A 110 0.59 7.60 -7.96
N SER A 111 1.34 7.91 -6.91
CA SER A 111 0.95 8.88 -5.89
C SER A 111 0.69 10.27 -6.48
N ALA A 112 1.60 10.76 -7.33
CA ALA A 112 1.45 12.06 -7.98
C ALA A 112 0.27 12.09 -8.94
N LEU A 113 0.07 11.02 -9.70
CA LEU A 113 -1.06 10.90 -10.62
C LEU A 113 -2.39 10.94 -9.87
N LEU A 114 -2.52 10.16 -8.80
CA LEU A 114 -3.74 10.12 -8.00
C LEU A 114 -3.99 11.45 -7.29
N ALA A 115 -2.94 12.11 -6.81
CA ALA A 115 -3.06 13.43 -6.19
C ALA A 115 -3.55 14.51 -7.18
N THR A 116 -3.23 14.35 -8.47
CA THR A 116 -3.70 15.26 -9.52
C THR A 116 -5.15 14.97 -9.90
N ILE A 117 -5.57 13.71 -9.90
CA ILE A 117 -6.93 13.31 -10.26
C ILE A 117 -7.94 13.59 -9.13
N ALA A 118 -7.56 13.34 -7.89
CA ALA A 118 -8.46 13.40 -6.74
C ALA A 118 -9.24 14.72 -6.62
N PRO A 119 -8.63 15.91 -6.78
CA PRO A 119 -9.34 17.18 -6.66
C PRO A 119 -10.40 17.40 -7.74
N GLU A 120 -10.32 16.68 -8.86
CA GLU A 120 -11.28 16.77 -9.95
C GLU A 120 -12.56 15.97 -9.70
N LEU A 121 -12.57 15.13 -8.66
CA LEU A 121 -13.70 14.28 -8.32
C LEU A 121 -14.45 14.86 -7.13
N ASP A 122 -15.78 14.75 -7.15
CA ASP A 122 -16.57 15.01 -5.96
C ASP A 122 -16.32 13.91 -4.91
N GLU A 123 -16.81 14.14 -3.70
CA GLU A 123 -16.56 13.23 -2.58
C GLU A 123 -17.08 11.82 -2.84
N ALA A 124 -18.28 11.70 -3.42
CA ALA A 124 -18.87 10.39 -3.71
C ALA A 124 -18.08 9.62 -4.77
N HIS A 125 -17.70 10.29 -5.85
CA HIS A 125 -16.89 9.68 -6.90
C HIS A 125 -15.49 9.34 -6.42
N LEU A 126 -14.90 10.19 -5.57
CA LEU A 126 -13.59 9.94 -4.99
C LEU A 126 -13.61 8.67 -4.14
N HIS A 127 -14.62 8.49 -3.30
CA HIS A 127 -14.78 7.28 -2.49
C HIS A 127 -14.91 6.03 -3.35
N GLN A 128 -15.71 6.09 -4.42
CA GLN A 128 -15.86 4.98 -5.35
C GLN A 128 -14.56 4.67 -6.06
N PHE A 129 -13.83 5.68 -6.50
CA PHE A 129 -12.55 5.51 -7.17
C PHE A 129 -11.52 4.85 -6.24
N VAL A 130 -11.39 5.31 -5.02
CA VAL A 130 -10.49 4.70 -4.01
C VAL A 130 -10.86 3.25 -3.77
N ARG A 131 -12.15 2.94 -3.68
CA ARG A 131 -12.62 1.57 -3.52
C ARG A 131 -12.21 0.69 -4.70
N GLN A 132 -12.35 1.19 -5.93
CA GLN A 132 -11.91 0.46 -7.12
C GLN A 132 -10.40 0.24 -7.13
N LEU A 133 -9.63 1.23 -6.73
CA LEU A 133 -8.17 1.09 -6.63
C LEU A 133 -7.77 0.05 -5.59
N ARG A 134 -8.43 0.02 -4.44
CA ARG A 134 -8.19 -1.00 -3.41
C ARG A 134 -8.49 -2.40 -3.90
N THR A 135 -9.59 -2.57 -4.62
CA THR A 135 -9.97 -3.86 -5.22
C THR A 135 -8.90 -4.36 -6.18
N ARG A 136 -8.21 -3.44 -6.85
CA ARG A 136 -7.12 -3.75 -7.79
C ARG A 136 -5.75 -3.80 -7.11
N GLY A 137 -5.68 -3.58 -5.80
CA GLY A 137 -4.42 -3.57 -5.04
C GLY A 137 -3.56 -2.34 -5.25
N LEU A 138 -4.13 -1.23 -5.68
CA LEU A 138 -3.39 0.00 -6.00
C LEU A 138 -3.47 1.08 -4.92
N ALA A 139 -4.32 0.90 -3.92
CA ALA A 139 -4.46 1.89 -2.85
C ALA A 139 -4.45 1.25 -1.48
#